data_92f040fdbbcedf34209db2886769a06d
#
_entry.id   92f040fdbbcedf34209db2886769a06d
#
_cell.length_a   1.000
_cell.length_b   1.000
_cell.length_c   1.000
_cell.angle_alpha   90.00
_cell.angle_beta   90.00
_cell.angle_gamma   90.00
#
_symmetry.space_group_name_H-M   'P 1'
#
loop_
_entity.id
_entity.type
_entity.pdbx_description
1 polymer ?
#
loop_
_entity_poly.entity_id
_entity_poly.type
_entity_poly.pdbx_seq_one_letter_code
_entity_poly.pdbx_strand_id
1 'polypeptide(L)'
;MKKTAIILGATGLTGNILLNRLLTDPSYEKVILFSRSKIQIESPKIEEHIIDLFQLDKHAKYFVGDVVFCCIGTTKAKTPDKETYRKIDFGIPVAAAKLARQNNIDNFIVISAIGADSTSSVFYNKTKGEMEEAVLEQGVKNTYVLRPSLIVGNRNERRFGESAASVFMKLFDFIIPKKYKIIKAETITEAMHILAATGYSKSQISSEEIVEIANSKLDTVK
;
A
#
# COMPACT_ATOMS: atom_id res chain seq x y z
N MET A 1 -5.46 -6.12 -23.14
CA MET A 1 -4.75 -4.81 -23.23
C MET A 1 -3.70 -4.78 -22.12
N LYS A 2 -2.54 -4.18 -22.37
CA LYS A 2 -1.52 -3.96 -21.35
C LYS A 2 -1.96 -2.80 -20.44
N LYS A 3 -1.59 -2.87 -19.16
CA LYS A 3 -2.04 -1.94 -18.12
C LYS A 3 -0.97 -0.90 -17.79
N THR A 4 -1.42 0.29 -17.36
CA THR A 4 -0.60 1.31 -16.70
C THR A 4 -0.90 1.32 -15.21
N ALA A 5 0.12 1.14 -14.38
CA ALA A 5 0.01 1.24 -12.93
C ALA A 5 0.57 2.57 -12.41
N ILE A 6 -0.06 3.12 -11.37
CA ILE A 6 0.48 4.24 -10.61
C ILE A 6 0.93 3.72 -9.24
N ILE A 7 2.14 4.06 -8.81
CA ILE A 7 2.63 3.75 -7.46
C ILE A 7 2.98 5.02 -6.72
N LEU A 8 2.38 5.20 -5.54
CA LEU A 8 2.84 6.17 -4.54
C LEU A 8 3.59 5.40 -3.45
N GLY A 9 4.81 5.85 -3.12
CA GLY A 9 5.65 5.22 -2.10
C GLY A 9 6.56 4.10 -2.62
N ALA A 10 6.96 4.14 -3.90
CA ALA A 10 7.87 3.18 -4.52
C ALA A 10 9.25 3.06 -3.84
N THR A 11 9.69 4.06 -3.08
CA THR A 11 10.93 4.03 -2.30
C THR A 11 10.80 3.31 -0.95
N GLY A 12 9.56 2.99 -0.52
CA GLY A 12 9.30 2.22 0.69
C GLY A 12 9.45 0.71 0.48
N LEU A 13 9.45 -0.06 1.58
CA LEU A 13 9.61 -1.52 1.53
C LEU A 13 8.61 -2.18 0.58
N THR A 14 7.32 -2.02 0.85
CA THR A 14 6.25 -2.67 0.08
C THR A 14 6.18 -2.11 -1.34
N GLY A 15 6.25 -0.78 -1.50
CA GLY A 15 6.20 -0.15 -2.81
C GLY A 15 7.36 -0.53 -3.73
N ASN A 16 8.58 -0.74 -3.18
CA ASN A 16 9.73 -1.17 -3.96
C ASN A 16 9.59 -2.63 -4.45
N ILE A 17 9.13 -3.52 -3.57
CA ILE A 17 8.87 -4.92 -3.95
C ILE A 17 7.77 -4.98 -5.01
N LEU A 18 6.70 -4.21 -4.85
CA LEU A 18 5.63 -4.13 -5.83
C LEU A 18 6.12 -3.59 -7.17
N LEU A 19 6.92 -2.51 -7.16
CA LEU A 19 7.52 -1.96 -8.38
C LEU A 19 8.30 -3.03 -9.15
N ASN A 20 9.23 -3.73 -8.50
CA ASN A 20 10.02 -4.79 -9.14
C ASN A 20 9.12 -5.89 -9.74
N ARG A 21 8.04 -6.26 -9.07
CA ARG A 21 7.06 -7.22 -9.57
C ARG A 21 6.39 -6.72 -10.86
N LEU A 22 5.88 -5.48 -10.86
CA LEU A 22 5.18 -4.92 -12.02
C LEU A 22 6.12 -4.72 -13.23
N LEU A 23 7.39 -4.41 -12.99
CA LEU A 23 8.38 -4.27 -14.07
C LEU A 23 8.62 -5.59 -14.80
N THR A 24 8.55 -6.73 -14.11
CA THR A 24 8.72 -8.07 -14.69
C THR A 24 7.43 -8.66 -15.26
N ASP A 25 6.27 -8.11 -14.88
CA ASP A 25 4.98 -8.58 -15.36
C ASP A 25 4.69 -8.06 -16.78
N PRO A 26 4.47 -8.97 -17.78
CA PRO A 26 4.18 -8.57 -19.16
C PRO A 26 2.80 -7.92 -19.33
N SER A 27 1.90 -8.05 -18.35
CA SER A 27 0.59 -7.40 -18.36
C SER A 27 0.65 -5.89 -18.10
N TYR A 28 1.77 -5.39 -17.57
CA TYR A 28 2.02 -3.97 -17.38
C TYR A 28 3.03 -3.45 -18.41
N GLU A 29 2.64 -2.42 -19.16
CA GLU A 29 3.53 -1.74 -20.11
C GLU A 29 4.17 -0.49 -19.50
N LYS A 30 3.50 0.14 -18.51
CA LYS A 30 3.96 1.36 -17.87
C LYS A 30 3.71 1.34 -16.37
N VAL A 31 4.65 1.90 -15.62
CA VAL A 31 4.53 2.15 -14.18
C VAL A 31 4.89 3.61 -13.91
N ILE A 32 3.90 4.40 -13.54
CA ILE A 32 4.05 5.82 -13.22
C ILE A 32 4.29 5.95 -11.71
N LEU A 33 5.36 6.63 -11.36
CA LEU A 33 5.77 6.83 -9.98
C LEU A 33 5.58 8.29 -9.57
N PHE A 34 4.93 8.51 -8.44
CA PHE A 34 4.91 9.80 -7.77
C PHE A 34 5.72 9.69 -6.48
N SER A 35 6.85 10.37 -6.43
CA SER A 35 7.81 10.26 -5.33
C SER A 35 8.45 11.60 -4.96
N ARG A 36 9.04 11.69 -3.75
CA ARG A 36 9.78 12.88 -3.30
C ARG A 36 11.25 12.84 -3.73
N SER A 37 11.74 11.69 -4.12
CA SER A 37 13.14 11.47 -4.51
C SER A 37 13.22 10.43 -5.61
N LYS A 38 14.24 10.58 -6.46
CA LYS A 38 14.49 9.65 -7.57
C LYS A 38 14.74 8.23 -7.06
N ILE A 39 14.16 7.25 -7.75
CA ILE A 39 14.48 5.83 -7.53
C ILE A 39 15.77 5.47 -8.26
N GLN A 40 16.41 4.38 -7.80
CA GLN A 40 17.68 3.88 -8.39
C GLN A 40 17.48 2.76 -9.41
N ILE A 41 16.23 2.49 -9.79
CA ILE A 41 15.88 1.42 -10.73
C ILE A 41 15.64 2.07 -12.10
N GLU A 42 16.35 1.58 -13.12
CA GLU A 42 16.14 2.00 -14.51
C GLU A 42 15.35 0.94 -15.27
N SER A 43 14.29 1.36 -15.93
CA SER A 43 13.48 0.50 -16.79
C SER A 43 12.71 1.36 -17.80
N PRO A 44 12.57 0.92 -19.05
CA PRO A 44 11.78 1.62 -20.07
C PRO A 44 10.27 1.69 -19.71
N LYS A 45 9.81 0.86 -18.78
CA LYS A 45 8.43 0.92 -18.27
C LYS A 45 8.19 2.04 -17.27
N ILE A 46 9.23 2.66 -16.69
CA ILE A 46 9.09 3.65 -15.62
C ILE A 46 8.91 5.04 -16.21
N GLU A 47 7.87 5.73 -15.75
CA GLU A 47 7.72 7.16 -15.84
C GLU A 47 7.71 7.73 -14.42
N GLU A 48 8.68 8.59 -14.07
CA GLU A 48 8.83 9.10 -12.72
C GLU A 48 8.56 10.61 -12.63
N HIS A 49 7.67 10.99 -11.70
CA HIS A 49 7.37 12.36 -11.33
C HIS A 49 7.88 12.63 -9.92
N ILE A 50 8.97 13.41 -9.83
CA ILE A 50 9.52 13.85 -8.55
C ILE A 50 8.79 15.12 -8.13
N ILE A 51 7.95 15.01 -7.10
CA ILE A 51 7.04 16.08 -6.68
C ILE A 51 6.92 16.18 -5.15
N ASP A 52 6.39 17.30 -4.68
CA ASP A 52 5.83 17.37 -3.34
C ASP A 52 4.47 16.65 -3.30
N LEU A 53 4.42 15.50 -2.64
CA LEU A 53 3.20 14.70 -2.55
C LEU A 53 2.05 15.39 -1.79
N PHE A 54 2.34 16.44 -1.01
CA PHE A 54 1.29 17.28 -0.41
C PHE A 54 0.56 18.17 -1.42
N GLN A 55 1.09 18.26 -2.64
CA GLN A 55 0.53 19.02 -3.76
C GLN A 55 0.16 18.10 -4.94
N LEU A 56 -0.20 16.86 -4.65
CA LEU A 56 -0.48 15.82 -5.65
C LEU A 56 -1.57 16.25 -6.65
N ASP A 57 -2.55 17.02 -6.21
CA ASP A 57 -3.63 17.59 -7.00
C ASP A 57 -3.14 18.45 -8.17
N LYS A 58 -2.02 19.15 -8.02
CA LYS A 58 -1.41 19.96 -9.10
C LYS A 58 -0.88 19.11 -10.25
N HIS A 59 -0.74 17.81 -10.05
CA HIS A 59 -0.21 16.86 -11.01
C HIS A 59 -1.29 15.93 -11.61
N ALA A 60 -2.57 16.29 -11.47
CA ALA A 60 -3.72 15.49 -11.92
C ALA A 60 -3.62 15.03 -13.39
N LYS A 61 -3.06 15.86 -14.27
CA LYS A 61 -2.91 15.52 -15.71
C LYS A 61 -1.97 14.34 -15.99
N TYR A 62 -1.07 14.05 -15.07
CA TYR A 62 -0.13 12.91 -15.16
C TYR A 62 -0.63 11.69 -14.37
N PHE A 63 -1.70 11.84 -13.59
CA PHE A 63 -2.25 10.79 -12.76
C PHE A 63 -3.25 9.95 -13.58
N VAL A 64 -2.74 9.23 -14.60
CA VAL A 64 -3.55 8.48 -15.57
C VAL A 64 -3.08 7.03 -15.63
N GLY A 65 -4.01 6.07 -15.47
CA GLY A 65 -3.67 4.65 -15.46
C GLY A 65 -4.89 3.76 -15.25
N ASP A 66 -4.66 2.47 -15.08
CA ASP A 66 -5.70 1.45 -14.86
C ASP A 66 -5.84 1.07 -13.37
N VAL A 67 -4.77 1.29 -12.59
CA VAL A 67 -4.72 0.97 -11.16
C VAL A 67 -3.78 1.91 -10.40
N VAL A 68 -4.19 2.29 -9.20
CA VAL A 68 -3.37 3.02 -8.24
C VAL A 68 -3.00 2.12 -7.06
N PHE A 69 -1.72 2.04 -6.76
CA PHE A 69 -1.17 1.39 -5.58
C PHE A 69 -0.61 2.44 -4.62
N CYS A 70 -1.30 2.68 -3.52
CA CYS A 70 -0.87 3.62 -2.50
C CYS A 70 -0.16 2.88 -1.35
N CYS A 71 1.17 2.88 -1.42
CA CYS A 71 2.06 2.29 -0.42
C CYS A 71 2.64 3.34 0.54
N ILE A 72 1.99 4.52 0.64
CA ILE A 72 2.43 5.61 1.51
C ILE A 72 2.11 5.27 2.96
N GLY A 73 3.05 5.58 3.82
CA GLY A 73 2.92 5.54 5.26
C GLY A 73 4.20 5.94 5.95
N THR A 74 4.07 6.45 7.17
CA THR A 74 5.21 6.81 8.01
C THR A 74 5.12 6.17 9.39
N THR A 75 6.04 6.49 10.28
CA THR A 75 6.04 6.03 11.66
C THR A 75 6.28 7.21 12.57
N LYS A 76 5.83 7.13 13.83
CA LYS A 76 6.09 8.16 14.84
C LYS A 76 7.59 8.48 14.98
N ALA A 77 8.47 7.48 14.81
CA ALA A 77 9.92 7.68 14.87
C ALA A 77 10.46 8.51 13.70
N LYS A 78 9.89 8.34 12.49
CA LYS A 78 10.30 9.11 11.29
C LYS A 78 9.60 10.47 11.22
N THR A 79 8.39 10.56 11.76
CA THR A 79 7.55 11.77 11.71
C THR A 79 6.90 11.96 13.08
N PRO A 80 7.61 12.56 14.05
CA PRO A 80 7.10 12.76 15.41
C PRO A 80 6.00 13.83 15.48
N ASP A 81 6.00 14.78 14.54
CA ASP A 81 4.96 15.80 14.42
C ASP A 81 3.65 15.22 13.92
N LYS A 82 2.59 15.37 14.71
CA LYS A 82 1.27 14.78 14.41
C LYS A 82 0.60 15.38 13.20
N GLU A 83 0.80 16.66 12.91
CA GLU A 83 0.19 17.32 11.75
C GLU A 83 0.82 16.79 10.46
N THR A 84 2.14 16.76 10.39
CA THR A 84 2.88 16.16 9.25
C THR A 84 2.57 14.68 9.12
N TYR A 85 2.47 13.95 10.25
CA TYR A 85 2.07 12.55 10.25
C TYR A 85 0.71 12.36 9.56
N ARG A 86 -0.29 13.16 9.96
CA ARG A 86 -1.63 13.11 9.38
C ARG A 86 -1.62 13.49 7.89
N LYS A 87 -0.85 14.51 7.50
CA LYS A 87 -0.70 14.87 6.08
C LYS A 87 -0.17 13.69 5.25
N ILE A 88 0.75 12.89 5.78
CA ILE A 88 1.31 11.72 5.10
C ILE A 88 0.33 10.55 5.09
N ASP A 89 -0.13 10.09 6.26
CA ASP A 89 -0.86 8.82 6.41
C ASP A 89 -2.36 8.93 6.13
N PHE A 90 -2.90 10.15 6.10
CA PHE A 90 -4.28 10.45 5.73
C PHE A 90 -4.34 11.27 4.44
N GLY A 91 -3.66 12.42 4.38
CA GLY A 91 -3.83 13.40 3.31
C GLY A 91 -3.43 12.87 1.93
N ILE A 92 -2.25 12.25 1.81
CA ILE A 92 -1.77 11.73 0.51
C ILE A 92 -2.66 10.59 -0.02
N PRO A 93 -3.01 9.55 0.76
CA PRO A 93 -3.91 8.50 0.29
C PRO A 93 -5.29 9.01 -0.15
N VAL A 94 -5.88 9.97 0.58
CA VAL A 94 -7.18 10.55 0.23
C VAL A 94 -7.07 11.39 -1.06
N ALA A 95 -6.03 12.20 -1.21
CA ALA A 95 -5.78 12.95 -2.44
C ALA A 95 -5.58 12.03 -3.66
N ALA A 96 -4.85 10.91 -3.47
CA ALA A 96 -4.65 9.91 -4.52
C ALA A 96 -5.97 9.21 -4.92
N ALA A 97 -6.81 8.85 -3.96
CA ALA A 97 -8.12 8.26 -4.23
C ALA A 97 -9.06 9.24 -4.96
N LYS A 98 -9.04 10.51 -4.54
CA LYS A 98 -9.79 11.58 -5.23
C LYS A 98 -9.36 11.72 -6.70
N LEU A 99 -8.05 11.76 -6.96
CA LEU A 99 -7.53 11.82 -8.33
C LEU A 99 -7.86 10.57 -9.13
N ALA A 100 -7.78 9.39 -8.53
CA ALA A 100 -8.19 8.15 -9.18
C ALA A 100 -9.67 8.23 -9.63
N ARG A 101 -10.56 8.73 -8.77
CA ARG A 101 -11.97 8.93 -9.11
C ARG A 101 -12.16 9.96 -10.22
N GLN A 102 -11.49 11.11 -10.13
CA GLN A 102 -11.58 12.19 -11.11
C GLN A 102 -11.09 11.76 -12.50
N ASN A 103 -10.06 10.93 -12.55
CA ASN A 103 -9.44 10.47 -13.80
C ASN A 103 -10.00 9.12 -14.28
N ASN A 104 -11.12 8.65 -13.69
CA ASN A 104 -11.81 7.41 -14.06
C ASN A 104 -10.90 6.18 -13.97
N ILE A 105 -10.02 6.12 -12.97
CA ILE A 105 -9.22 4.93 -12.68
C ILE A 105 -10.07 3.99 -11.85
N ASP A 106 -10.33 2.79 -12.37
CA ASP A 106 -11.28 1.85 -11.76
C ASP A 106 -10.76 1.17 -10.49
N ASN A 107 -9.44 1.05 -10.31
CA ASN A 107 -8.85 0.26 -9.23
C ASN A 107 -7.95 1.11 -8.33
N PHE A 108 -8.24 1.13 -7.03
CA PHE A 108 -7.45 1.80 -6.01
C PHE A 108 -7.14 0.86 -4.85
N ILE A 109 -5.85 0.65 -4.58
CA ILE A 109 -5.39 -0.28 -3.54
C ILE A 109 -4.49 0.46 -2.58
N VAL A 110 -4.84 0.47 -1.29
CA VAL A 110 -4.13 1.23 -0.26
C VAL A 110 -3.75 0.35 0.93
N ILE A 111 -2.56 0.59 1.48
CA ILE A 111 -2.10 -0.07 2.70
C ILE A 111 -2.54 0.74 3.91
N SER A 112 -3.35 0.11 4.74
CA SER A 112 -3.74 0.57 6.07
C SER A 112 -2.99 -0.22 7.16
N ALA A 113 -3.66 -0.55 8.26
CA ALA A 113 -3.08 -1.34 9.33
C ALA A 113 -4.17 -2.09 10.10
N ILE A 114 -3.79 -3.22 10.70
CA ILE A 114 -4.61 -3.87 11.72
C ILE A 114 -4.90 -2.89 12.86
N GLY A 115 -6.15 -2.86 13.34
CA GLY A 115 -6.58 -1.94 14.39
C GLY A 115 -6.92 -0.52 13.91
N ALA A 116 -6.95 -0.27 12.58
CA ALA A 116 -7.50 0.97 12.04
C ALA A 116 -8.95 1.15 12.47
N ASP A 117 -9.24 2.29 13.13
CA ASP A 117 -10.55 2.61 13.73
C ASP A 117 -10.65 4.12 13.95
N SER A 118 -11.57 4.78 13.24
CA SER A 118 -11.77 6.25 13.30
C SER A 118 -12.19 6.75 14.67
N THR A 119 -12.75 5.87 15.51
CA THR A 119 -13.18 6.17 16.89
C THR A 119 -12.09 5.93 17.94
N SER A 120 -10.94 5.34 17.54
CA SER A 120 -9.86 4.99 18.47
C SER A 120 -9.27 6.19 19.19
N SER A 121 -8.96 6.03 20.48
CA SER A 121 -8.18 7.00 21.26
C SER A 121 -6.68 6.98 20.88
N VAL A 122 -6.21 5.92 20.22
CA VAL A 122 -4.82 5.80 19.76
C VAL A 122 -4.68 6.55 18.45
N PHE A 123 -3.86 7.60 18.43
CA PHE A 123 -3.68 8.50 17.28
C PHE A 123 -3.39 7.77 15.95
N TYR A 124 -2.54 6.76 16.00
CA TYR A 124 -2.21 5.96 14.81
C TYR A 124 -3.44 5.23 14.24
N ASN A 125 -4.15 4.49 15.09
CA ASN A 125 -5.32 3.72 14.69
C ASN A 125 -6.44 4.65 14.20
N LYS A 126 -6.64 5.77 14.89
CA LYS A 126 -7.60 6.81 14.51
C LYS A 126 -7.27 7.38 13.12
N THR A 127 -6.02 7.79 12.91
CA THR A 127 -5.60 8.36 11.60
C THR A 127 -5.80 7.37 10.46
N LYS A 128 -5.49 6.08 10.68
CA LYS A 128 -5.71 5.03 9.69
C LYS A 128 -7.20 4.76 9.46
N GLY A 129 -8.01 4.71 10.50
CA GLY A 129 -9.46 4.53 10.36
C GLY A 129 -10.11 5.68 9.59
N GLU A 130 -9.80 6.92 9.95
CA GLU A 130 -10.27 8.11 9.23
C GLU A 130 -9.82 8.11 7.75
N MET A 131 -8.58 7.70 7.48
CA MET A 131 -8.06 7.57 6.11
C MET A 131 -8.87 6.54 5.31
N GLU A 132 -9.17 5.38 5.89
CA GLU A 132 -9.96 4.35 5.22
C GLU A 132 -11.36 4.84 4.84
N GLU A 133 -12.06 5.48 5.78
CA GLU A 133 -13.38 6.07 5.55
C GLU A 133 -13.34 7.09 4.42
N ALA A 134 -12.42 8.06 4.51
CA ALA A 134 -12.29 9.12 3.52
C ALA A 134 -11.87 8.60 2.12
N VAL A 135 -11.08 7.53 2.05
CA VAL A 135 -10.72 6.87 0.77
C VAL A 135 -11.92 6.16 0.17
N LEU A 136 -12.70 5.43 0.96
CA LEU A 136 -13.90 4.74 0.50
C LEU A 136 -14.98 5.73 0.02
N GLU A 137 -15.12 6.87 0.69
CA GLU A 137 -16.04 7.95 0.31
C GLU A 137 -15.72 8.57 -1.07
N GLN A 138 -14.49 8.44 -1.58
CA GLN A 138 -14.18 8.93 -2.93
C GLN A 138 -14.93 8.15 -4.04
N GLY A 139 -15.45 6.96 -3.74
CA GLY A 139 -16.28 6.21 -4.67
C GLY A 139 -15.54 5.68 -5.90
N VAL A 140 -14.25 5.34 -5.77
CA VAL A 140 -13.53 4.58 -6.82
C VAL A 140 -14.15 3.18 -6.89
N LYS A 141 -14.44 2.71 -8.09
CA LYS A 141 -15.24 1.49 -8.35
C LYS A 141 -14.75 0.26 -7.59
N ASN A 142 -13.46 0.00 -7.62
CA ASN A 142 -12.82 -1.12 -6.94
C ASN A 142 -11.78 -0.55 -5.97
N THR A 143 -12.17 -0.31 -4.73
CA THR A 143 -11.28 0.18 -3.67
C THR A 143 -10.96 -0.95 -2.70
N TYR A 144 -9.67 -1.25 -2.51
CA TYR A 144 -9.20 -2.28 -1.59
C TYR A 144 -8.28 -1.67 -0.54
N VAL A 145 -8.69 -1.76 0.70
CA VAL A 145 -7.98 -1.28 1.89
C VAL A 145 -7.38 -2.48 2.61
N LEU A 146 -6.08 -2.66 2.50
CA LEU A 146 -5.38 -3.77 3.13
C LEU A 146 -5.01 -3.40 4.57
N ARG A 147 -5.43 -4.22 5.53
CA ARG A 147 -5.15 -4.09 6.97
C ARG A 147 -4.12 -5.11 7.45
N PRO A 148 -2.85 -5.02 7.01
CA PRO A 148 -1.82 -5.97 7.44
C PRO A 148 -1.53 -5.82 8.93
N SER A 149 -1.09 -6.91 9.53
CA SER A 149 -0.44 -6.94 10.84
C SER A 149 0.98 -6.36 10.77
N LEU A 150 1.88 -6.74 11.67
CA LEU A 150 3.27 -6.28 11.65
C LEU A 150 3.97 -6.73 10.35
N ILE A 151 4.35 -5.76 9.54
CA ILE A 151 5.01 -6.01 8.25
C ILE A 151 6.51 -6.21 8.48
N VAL A 152 7.05 -7.32 7.96
CA VAL A 152 8.49 -7.59 7.93
C VAL A 152 8.99 -7.77 6.50
N GLY A 153 10.28 -7.47 6.30
CA GLY A 153 10.97 -7.64 5.02
C GLY A 153 12.41 -7.14 5.12
N ASN A 154 13.22 -7.44 4.09
CA ASN A 154 14.58 -6.93 3.99
C ASN A 154 14.53 -5.41 3.74
N ARG A 155 14.87 -4.64 4.77
CA ARG A 155 15.04 -3.17 4.67
C ARG A 155 16.50 -2.83 4.85
N ASN A 156 16.99 -1.91 4.03
CA ASN A 156 18.31 -1.29 4.26
C ASN A 156 18.35 -0.45 5.55
N GLU A 157 17.18 -0.09 6.09
CA GLU A 157 17.03 0.60 7.37
C GLU A 157 16.33 -0.29 8.40
N ARG A 158 17.05 -0.70 9.45
CA ARG A 158 16.45 -1.39 10.61
C ARG A 158 15.54 -0.42 11.37
N ARG A 159 14.26 -0.72 11.48
CA ARG A 159 13.39 -0.05 12.46
C ARG A 159 13.85 -0.49 13.85
N PHE A 160 14.29 0.48 14.68
CA PHE A 160 14.58 0.23 16.09
C PHE A 160 13.34 -0.38 16.75
N GLY A 161 13.50 -1.59 17.35
CA GLY A 161 12.44 -2.35 18.02
C GLY A 161 11.83 -3.51 17.23
N GLU A 162 11.92 -3.55 15.90
CA GLU A 162 11.34 -4.66 15.10
C GLU A 162 12.07 -6.00 15.34
N SER A 163 13.38 -6.00 15.65
CA SER A 163 14.14 -7.23 15.84
C SER A 163 13.74 -7.99 17.12
N ALA A 164 13.54 -7.28 18.23
CA ALA A 164 13.16 -7.92 19.51
C ALA A 164 11.71 -8.42 19.46
N ALA A 165 10.76 -7.60 18.95
CA ALA A 165 9.38 -7.99 18.80
C ALA A 165 9.21 -9.14 17.80
N SER A 166 9.93 -9.12 16.67
CA SER A 166 9.86 -10.19 15.66
C SER A 166 10.43 -11.52 16.15
N VAL A 167 11.51 -11.51 16.95
CA VAL A 167 12.06 -12.71 17.57
C VAL A 167 11.10 -13.26 18.62
N PHE A 168 10.54 -12.40 19.47
CA PHE A 168 9.56 -12.79 20.49
C PHE A 168 8.31 -13.38 19.83
N MET A 169 7.76 -12.74 18.81
CA MET A 169 6.58 -13.23 18.10
C MET A 169 6.84 -14.57 17.38
N LYS A 170 8.03 -14.81 16.83
CA LYS A 170 8.39 -16.10 16.23
C LYS A 170 8.44 -17.24 17.25
N LEU A 171 8.89 -16.96 18.48
CA LEU A 171 8.95 -17.95 19.56
C LEU A 171 7.55 -18.36 20.07
N PHE A 172 6.57 -17.45 19.95
CA PHE A 172 5.19 -17.67 20.44
C PHE A 172 4.15 -17.77 19.29
N ASP A 173 4.59 -18.02 18.05
CA ASP A 173 3.73 -18.01 16.85
C ASP A 173 2.54 -19.00 16.95
N PHE A 174 2.66 -20.06 17.72
CA PHE A 174 1.59 -21.04 17.92
C PHE A 174 0.45 -20.54 18.85
N ILE A 175 0.72 -19.52 19.70
CA ILE A 175 -0.27 -18.95 20.64
C ILE A 175 -0.93 -17.68 20.05
N ILE A 176 -0.24 -17.00 19.09
CA ILE A 176 -0.71 -15.75 18.52
C ILE A 176 -1.87 -16.02 17.55
N PRO A 177 -3.04 -15.40 17.72
CA PRO A 177 -4.14 -15.49 16.76
C PRO A 177 -3.67 -15.12 15.35
N LYS A 178 -4.15 -15.83 14.33
CA LYS A 178 -3.74 -15.65 12.91
C LYS A 178 -3.73 -14.20 12.48
N LYS A 179 -4.72 -13.40 12.89
CA LYS A 179 -4.84 -11.97 12.56
C LYS A 179 -3.67 -11.09 13.01
N TYR A 180 -2.91 -11.52 14.04
CA TYR A 180 -1.75 -10.77 14.57
C TYR A 180 -0.41 -11.37 14.14
N LYS A 181 -0.42 -12.46 13.39
CA LYS A 181 0.82 -13.06 12.88
C LYS A 181 1.55 -12.10 11.96
N ILE A 182 2.87 -12.11 12.05
CA ILE A 182 3.75 -11.30 11.19
C ILE A 182 3.44 -11.60 9.72
N ILE A 183 3.35 -10.56 8.91
CA ILE A 183 3.14 -10.69 7.46
C ILE A 183 4.36 -10.16 6.69
N LYS A 184 4.79 -10.90 5.66
CA LYS A 184 5.88 -10.46 4.79
C LYS A 184 5.40 -9.41 3.81
N ALA A 185 6.26 -8.43 3.49
CA ALA A 185 5.95 -7.42 2.49
C ALA A 185 5.68 -8.03 1.10
N GLU A 186 6.36 -9.13 0.78
CA GLU A 186 6.15 -9.91 -0.46
C GLU A 186 4.73 -10.47 -0.55
N THR A 187 4.19 -10.97 0.56
CA THR A 187 2.80 -11.48 0.64
C THR A 187 1.79 -10.36 0.40
N ILE A 188 2.03 -9.17 0.97
CA ILE A 188 1.16 -8.01 0.74
C ILE A 188 1.18 -7.60 -0.74
N THR A 189 2.36 -7.53 -1.35
CA THR A 189 2.49 -7.13 -2.76
C THR A 189 1.90 -8.16 -3.71
N GLU A 190 1.97 -9.46 -3.38
CA GLU A 190 1.27 -10.51 -4.13
C GLU A 190 -0.24 -10.30 -4.08
N ALA A 191 -0.80 -10.10 -2.88
CA ALA A 191 -2.22 -9.83 -2.72
C ALA A 191 -2.66 -8.57 -3.48
N MET A 192 -1.90 -7.46 -3.39
CA MET A 192 -2.18 -6.23 -4.14
C MET A 192 -2.21 -6.48 -5.65
N HIS A 193 -1.27 -7.25 -6.17
CA HIS A 193 -1.19 -7.61 -7.58
C HIS A 193 -2.39 -8.45 -8.03
N ILE A 194 -2.79 -9.46 -7.24
CA ILE A 194 -3.95 -10.31 -7.52
C ILE A 194 -5.25 -9.49 -7.47
N LEU A 195 -5.43 -8.65 -6.46
CA LEU A 195 -6.60 -7.77 -6.33
C LEU A 195 -6.77 -6.85 -7.55
N ALA A 196 -5.68 -6.30 -8.07
CA ALA A 196 -5.69 -5.48 -9.29
C ALA A 196 -6.03 -6.28 -10.56
N ALA A 197 -5.78 -7.58 -10.56
CA ALA A 197 -6.02 -8.45 -11.71
C ALA A 197 -7.42 -9.06 -11.72
N THR A 198 -7.89 -9.55 -10.58
CA THR A 198 -9.10 -10.39 -10.46
C THR A 198 -10.24 -9.73 -9.68
N GLY A 199 -9.96 -8.67 -8.94
CA GLY A 199 -10.91 -8.08 -8.00
C GLY A 199 -11.15 -8.94 -6.76
N TYR A 200 -12.00 -8.45 -5.86
CA TYR A 200 -12.45 -9.14 -4.65
C TYR A 200 -13.80 -8.59 -4.19
N SER A 201 -14.57 -9.37 -3.45
CA SER A 201 -15.94 -9.01 -3.05
C SER A 201 -16.02 -8.01 -1.89
N LYS A 202 -14.90 -7.79 -1.16
CA LYS A 202 -14.84 -6.88 -0.01
C LYS A 202 -13.84 -5.76 -0.27
N SER A 203 -14.16 -4.56 0.21
CA SER A 203 -13.24 -3.41 0.14
C SER A 203 -12.19 -3.42 1.26
N GLN A 204 -12.53 -3.86 2.47
CA GLN A 204 -11.59 -3.97 3.58
C GLN A 204 -11.07 -5.40 3.69
N ILE A 205 -9.76 -5.57 3.59
CA ILE A 205 -9.07 -6.86 3.53
C ILE A 205 -8.24 -7.05 4.79
N SER A 206 -8.61 -8.02 5.62
CA SER A 206 -7.87 -8.35 6.86
C SER A 206 -6.50 -8.95 6.58
N SER A 207 -5.64 -9.01 7.60
CA SER A 207 -4.31 -9.64 7.47
C SER A 207 -4.38 -11.12 7.08
N GLU A 208 -5.41 -11.84 7.53
CA GLU A 208 -5.67 -13.24 7.16
C GLU A 208 -6.06 -13.34 5.68
N GLU A 209 -7.03 -12.53 5.23
CA GLU A 209 -7.48 -12.48 3.84
C GLU A 209 -6.35 -12.06 2.87
N ILE A 210 -5.44 -11.15 3.29
CA ILE A 210 -4.24 -10.82 2.51
C ILE A 210 -3.40 -12.07 2.23
N VAL A 211 -3.19 -12.92 3.25
CA VAL A 211 -2.43 -14.18 3.11
C VAL A 211 -3.18 -15.17 2.21
N GLU A 212 -4.50 -15.31 2.38
CA GLU A 212 -5.34 -16.19 1.57
C GLU A 212 -5.32 -15.78 0.10
N ILE A 213 -5.51 -14.49 -0.19
CA ILE A 213 -5.45 -13.94 -1.55
C ILE A 213 -4.08 -14.19 -2.18
N ALA A 214 -2.99 -13.91 -1.44
CA ALA A 214 -1.63 -14.13 -1.94
C ALA A 214 -1.36 -15.61 -2.29
N ASN A 215 -1.96 -16.55 -1.57
CA ASN A 215 -1.79 -17.97 -1.78
C ASN A 215 -2.72 -18.55 -2.87
N SER A 216 -3.81 -17.87 -3.23
CA SER A 216 -4.81 -18.37 -4.20
C SER A 216 -4.23 -18.66 -5.59
N LYS A 217 -3.12 -18.01 -5.97
CA LYS A 217 -2.38 -18.31 -7.22
C LYS A 217 -1.64 -19.65 -7.21
N LEU A 218 -1.32 -20.20 -6.03
CA LEU A 218 -0.60 -21.48 -5.94
C LEU A 218 -1.49 -22.66 -6.35
N ASP A 219 -2.81 -22.51 -6.24
CA ASP A 219 -3.76 -23.57 -6.55
C ASP A 219 -4.19 -23.62 -8.04
N THR A 220 -3.90 -22.57 -8.80
CA THR A 220 -4.23 -22.48 -10.24
C THR A 220 -3.11 -22.93 -11.18
N VAL A 221 -1.97 -23.36 -10.65
CA VAL A 221 -0.76 -23.79 -11.42
C VAL A 221 -0.47 -25.29 -11.17
N LYS A 222 -1.47 -26.07 -10.74
CA LYS A 222 -1.39 -27.53 -10.69
C LYS A 222 -2.18 -28.18 -11.81
#